data_48547f553863df57f046c46c264df20c
#
_entry.id   48547f553863df57f046c46c264df20c
#
_cell.length_a   1.000
_cell.length_b   1.000
_cell.length_c   1.000
_cell.angle_alpha   90.00
_cell.angle_beta   90.00
_cell.angle_gamma   90.00
#
_symmetry.space_group_name_H-M   'P 1'
#
loop_
_entity.id
_entity.type
_entity.pdbx_description
1 polymer ?
#
loop_
_entity_poly.entity_id
_entity_poly.type
_entity_poly.pdbx_seq_one_letter_code
_entity_poly.pdbx_strand_id
1 'polypeptide(L)'
;MTQASKAGTFSIGGSTVNRMGYGAMQLAGPGVYGPPKDHAGAIAVLREAVASGVNHIDTSDFYGPHVTNRLIREALHPYADELLIVTKVGASRGTDASWNPANSPAELVSAVHDNLRNLGVDVLQVVNYRAWGTGHSPDELSIEAQFTALAELQQQGLIRHLGLSNVSAKQLAQAQSIADVVCVQNHYNLAHRDDEHLIAELGKQGIASVSYTHLTLPTKRIV
;
A
#
# COMPACT_ATOMS: atom_id res chain seq x y z
N MET A 1 -8.64 -12.67 22.60
CA MET A 1 -8.13 -12.65 21.21
C MET A 1 -9.07 -11.80 20.39
N THR A 2 -8.53 -10.79 19.68
CA THR A 2 -9.31 -9.97 18.73
C THR A 2 -9.72 -10.80 17.51
N GLN A 3 -10.65 -10.31 16.69
CA GLN A 3 -11.09 -11.05 15.50
C GLN A 3 -9.95 -11.19 14.47
N ALA A 4 -9.16 -10.13 14.27
CA ALA A 4 -8.05 -10.16 13.30
C ALA A 4 -6.92 -11.14 13.70
N SER A 5 -6.66 -11.31 15.01
CA SER A 5 -5.61 -12.24 15.49
C SER A 5 -5.91 -13.71 15.24
N LYS A 6 -7.17 -14.08 14.98
CA LYS A 6 -7.55 -15.45 14.64
C LYS A 6 -7.04 -15.91 13.27
N ALA A 7 -6.68 -14.96 12.39
CA ALA A 7 -6.10 -15.27 11.08
C ALA A 7 -4.60 -15.64 11.15
N GLY A 8 -3.99 -15.60 12.34
CA GLY A 8 -2.56 -15.77 12.53
C GLY A 8 -1.79 -14.50 12.22
N THR A 9 -0.47 -14.57 12.34
CA THR A 9 0.44 -13.42 12.17
C THR A 9 1.42 -13.64 11.02
N PHE A 10 2.04 -12.56 10.59
CA PHE A 10 3.15 -12.54 9.65
C PHE A 10 4.10 -11.38 9.98
N SER A 11 5.31 -11.38 9.42
CA SER A 11 6.28 -10.29 9.60
C SER A 11 6.40 -9.45 8.33
N ILE A 12 6.35 -8.12 8.48
CA ILE A 12 6.65 -7.15 7.41
C ILE A 12 7.71 -6.20 7.95
N GLY A 13 8.92 -6.25 7.40
CA GLY A 13 10.02 -5.38 7.83
C GLY A 13 10.35 -5.50 9.34
N GLY A 14 10.24 -6.70 9.90
CA GLY A 14 10.45 -6.93 11.34
C GLY A 14 9.23 -6.64 12.23
N SER A 15 8.21 -5.97 11.72
CA SER A 15 6.95 -5.74 12.45
C SER A 15 6.04 -6.96 12.37
N THR A 16 5.54 -7.42 13.52
CA THR A 16 4.55 -8.52 13.55
C THR A 16 3.15 -7.97 13.29
N VAL A 17 2.53 -8.41 12.20
CA VAL A 17 1.18 -8.01 11.81
C VAL A 17 0.21 -9.18 11.86
N ASN A 18 -1.04 -8.92 12.17
CA ASN A 18 -2.12 -9.88 11.94
C ASN A 18 -2.35 -10.01 10.43
N ARG A 19 -2.59 -11.26 9.95
CA ARG A 19 -2.76 -11.51 8.50
C ARG A 19 -3.95 -10.77 7.89
N MET A 20 -4.93 -10.38 8.71
CA MET A 20 -6.04 -9.55 8.30
C MET A 20 -5.64 -8.07 8.43
N GLY A 21 -5.31 -7.45 7.30
CA GLY A 21 -5.05 -6.01 7.19
C GLY A 21 -6.26 -5.22 6.72
N TYR A 22 -6.20 -3.89 6.78
CA TYR A 22 -7.22 -3.00 6.28
C TYR A 22 -6.71 -2.20 5.06
N GLY A 23 -7.36 -2.37 3.91
CA GLY A 23 -7.10 -1.59 2.70
C GLY A 23 -7.92 -0.30 2.70
N ALA A 24 -7.23 0.84 2.76
CA ALA A 24 -7.87 2.14 2.98
C ALA A 24 -8.39 2.83 1.69
N MET A 25 -8.22 2.21 0.52
CA MET A 25 -8.55 2.82 -0.77
C MET A 25 -10.03 3.27 -0.86
N GLN A 26 -10.95 2.50 -0.27
CA GLN A 26 -12.39 2.78 -0.33
C GLN A 26 -12.86 3.85 0.67
N LEU A 27 -11.98 4.40 1.49
CA LEU A 27 -12.28 5.54 2.37
C LEU A 27 -12.40 6.86 1.59
N ALA A 28 -11.80 6.95 0.40
CA ALA A 28 -12.02 8.09 -0.49
C ALA A 28 -13.41 8.07 -1.12
N GLY A 29 -13.79 9.17 -1.74
CA GLY A 29 -15.05 9.29 -2.47
C GLY A 29 -15.16 8.34 -3.67
N PRO A 30 -16.29 8.36 -4.40
CA PRO A 30 -16.53 7.52 -5.56
C PRO A 30 -15.38 7.58 -6.58
N GLY A 31 -14.98 6.43 -7.14
CA GLY A 31 -13.84 6.35 -8.04
C GLY A 31 -12.50 6.58 -7.37
N VAL A 32 -12.41 6.45 -6.04
CA VAL A 32 -11.21 6.75 -5.25
C VAL A 32 -10.76 8.21 -5.46
N TYR A 33 -11.73 9.14 -5.51
CA TYR A 33 -11.47 10.55 -5.77
C TYR A 33 -12.33 11.45 -4.87
N GLY A 34 -11.70 12.50 -4.32
CA GLY A 34 -12.36 13.43 -3.40
C GLY A 34 -12.67 12.83 -2.02
N PRO A 35 -13.32 13.58 -1.15
CA PRO A 35 -13.68 13.16 0.20
C PRO A 35 -14.80 12.10 0.19
N PRO A 36 -14.91 11.27 1.24
CA PRO A 36 -16.04 10.36 1.41
C PRO A 36 -17.34 11.14 1.57
N LYS A 37 -18.46 10.50 1.21
CA LYS A 37 -19.79 11.07 1.44
C LYS A 37 -20.14 11.15 2.93
N ASP A 38 -19.63 10.21 3.70
CA ASP A 38 -19.79 10.15 5.16
C ASP A 38 -18.40 10.17 5.82
N HIS A 39 -17.96 11.37 6.17
CA HIS A 39 -16.67 11.57 6.83
C HIS A 39 -16.62 10.92 8.21
N ALA A 40 -17.68 11.07 9.01
CA ALA A 40 -17.73 10.49 10.36
C ALA A 40 -17.72 8.96 10.31
N GLY A 41 -18.43 8.37 9.34
CA GLY A 41 -18.42 6.94 9.08
C GLY A 41 -17.04 6.44 8.67
N ALA A 42 -16.29 7.17 7.83
CA ALA A 42 -14.92 6.81 7.45
C ALA A 42 -13.97 6.78 8.66
N ILE A 43 -14.08 7.76 9.55
CA ILE A 43 -13.30 7.79 10.81
C ILE A 43 -13.69 6.62 11.72
N ALA A 44 -15.00 6.35 11.87
CA ALA A 44 -15.49 5.25 12.69
C ALA A 44 -15.01 3.88 12.19
N VAL A 45 -15.00 3.66 10.88
CA VAL A 45 -14.51 2.41 10.27
C VAL A 45 -13.02 2.19 10.57
N LEU A 46 -12.18 3.21 10.47
CA LEU A 46 -10.76 3.11 10.81
C LEU A 46 -10.54 2.73 12.28
N ARG A 47 -11.26 3.37 13.17
CA ARG A 47 -11.19 3.09 14.62
C ARG A 47 -11.67 1.68 14.94
N GLU A 48 -12.79 1.25 14.33
CA GLU A 48 -13.33 -0.10 14.50
C GLU A 48 -12.37 -1.17 13.97
N ALA A 49 -11.73 -0.94 12.80
CA ALA A 49 -10.73 -1.86 12.27
C ALA A 49 -9.60 -2.11 13.27
N VAL A 50 -9.02 -1.04 13.84
CA VAL A 50 -7.98 -1.16 14.86
C VAL A 50 -8.50 -1.81 16.15
N ALA A 51 -9.68 -1.43 16.62
CA ALA A 51 -10.32 -2.03 17.82
C ALA A 51 -10.58 -3.55 17.61
N SER A 52 -10.88 -3.98 16.39
CA SER A 52 -11.03 -5.39 15.99
C SER A 52 -9.69 -6.14 15.90
N GLY A 53 -8.56 -5.45 16.10
CA GLY A 53 -7.21 -6.02 16.12
C GLY A 53 -6.47 -5.94 14.80
N VAL A 54 -6.96 -5.17 13.83
CA VAL A 54 -6.16 -4.84 12.63
C VAL A 54 -5.00 -3.96 13.06
N ASN A 55 -3.78 -4.39 12.77
CA ASN A 55 -2.55 -3.64 13.03
C ASN A 55 -1.68 -3.47 11.77
N HIS A 56 -2.29 -3.63 10.59
CA HIS A 56 -1.69 -3.35 9.29
C HIS A 56 -2.71 -2.58 8.44
N ILE A 57 -2.39 -1.33 8.13
CA ILE A 57 -3.20 -0.49 7.23
C ILE A 57 -2.41 -0.27 5.95
N ASP A 58 -3.03 -0.62 4.81
CA ASP A 58 -2.51 -0.36 3.48
C ASP A 58 -3.20 0.88 2.91
N THR A 59 -2.41 1.90 2.58
CA THR A 59 -2.88 3.18 2.07
C THR A 59 -2.09 3.67 0.87
N SER A 60 -2.40 4.86 0.40
CA SER A 60 -1.60 5.66 -0.51
C SER A 60 -2.05 7.12 -0.48
N ASP A 61 -1.10 8.04 -0.64
CA ASP A 61 -1.41 9.47 -0.69
C ASP A 61 -2.15 9.89 -1.96
N PHE A 62 -2.07 9.09 -3.03
CA PHE A 62 -2.87 9.32 -4.24
C PHE A 62 -4.33 8.82 -4.14
N TYR A 63 -4.74 8.26 -2.99
CA TYR A 63 -6.15 7.96 -2.74
C TYR A 63 -6.91 9.21 -2.30
N GLY A 64 -7.76 9.69 -3.21
CA GLY A 64 -8.61 10.81 -2.98
C GLY A 64 -8.20 12.21 -3.44
N PRO A 65 -7.06 12.57 -4.07
CA PRO A 65 -5.69 12.51 -3.54
C PRO A 65 -5.57 13.22 -2.17
N HIS A 66 -4.64 12.78 -1.37
CA HIS A 66 -4.36 13.22 0.02
C HIS A 66 -5.46 12.94 1.05
N VAL A 67 -6.67 12.57 0.60
CA VAL A 67 -7.84 12.41 1.46
C VAL A 67 -7.65 11.25 2.44
N THR A 68 -7.28 10.08 1.93
CA THR A 68 -7.21 8.86 2.74
C THR A 68 -6.14 8.95 3.83
N ASN A 69 -4.96 9.47 3.52
CA ASN A 69 -3.91 9.66 4.51
C ASN A 69 -4.31 10.65 5.61
N ARG A 70 -5.02 11.73 5.25
CA ARG A 70 -5.54 12.69 6.23
C ARG A 70 -6.63 12.09 7.13
N LEU A 71 -7.49 11.23 6.58
CA LEU A 71 -8.49 10.49 7.37
C LEU A 71 -7.83 9.52 8.35
N ILE A 72 -6.78 8.79 7.91
CA ILE A 72 -6.01 7.91 8.78
C ILE A 72 -5.38 8.71 9.92
N ARG A 73 -4.76 9.86 9.61
CA ARG A 73 -4.18 10.75 10.62
C ARG A 73 -5.24 11.24 11.60
N GLU A 74 -6.37 11.73 11.12
CA GLU A 74 -7.46 12.24 11.97
C GLU A 74 -8.05 11.16 12.88
N ALA A 75 -8.19 9.94 12.35
CA ALA A 75 -8.79 8.85 13.10
C ALA A 75 -7.87 8.25 14.17
N LEU A 76 -6.56 8.13 13.87
CA LEU A 76 -5.65 7.23 14.57
C LEU A 76 -4.38 7.88 15.13
N HIS A 77 -4.07 9.14 14.77
CA HIS A 77 -2.89 9.81 15.32
C HIS A 77 -3.16 10.32 16.75
N PRO A 78 -2.21 10.16 17.70
CA PRO A 78 -0.91 9.48 17.60
C PRO A 78 -1.08 7.96 17.38
N TYR A 79 -0.29 7.42 16.46
CA TYR A 79 -0.37 6.00 16.11
C TYR A 79 0.17 5.11 17.22
N ALA A 80 -0.48 3.97 17.46
CA ALA A 80 0.03 2.95 18.36
C ALA A 80 1.31 2.31 17.78
N ASP A 81 2.25 1.94 18.62
CA ASP A 81 3.57 1.41 18.21
C ASP A 81 3.45 0.13 17.37
N GLU A 82 2.43 -0.69 17.64
CA GLU A 82 2.16 -1.91 16.91
C GLU A 82 1.43 -1.72 15.58
N LEU A 83 0.95 -0.51 15.28
CA LEU A 83 0.23 -0.22 14.04
C LEU A 83 1.21 0.04 12.89
N LEU A 84 1.28 -0.88 11.94
CA LEU A 84 2.06 -0.74 10.71
C LEU A 84 1.23 -0.03 9.64
N ILE A 85 1.70 1.12 9.17
CA ILE A 85 1.11 1.82 8.01
C ILE A 85 2.03 1.62 6.81
N VAL A 86 1.49 0.96 5.78
CA VAL A 86 2.15 0.75 4.50
C VAL A 86 1.53 1.69 3.47
N THR A 87 2.33 2.56 2.89
CA THR A 87 1.87 3.48 1.84
C THR A 87 2.49 3.17 0.49
N LYS A 88 2.07 3.88 -0.55
CA LYS A 88 2.55 3.69 -1.92
C LYS A 88 2.91 5.02 -2.59
N VAL A 89 3.84 4.94 -3.51
CA VAL A 89 4.22 5.99 -4.46
C VAL A 89 4.30 5.42 -5.87
N GLY A 90 4.35 6.26 -6.90
CA GLY A 90 4.46 5.83 -8.30
C GLY A 90 3.20 6.08 -9.13
N ALA A 91 2.17 6.67 -8.55
CA ALA A 91 0.96 7.08 -9.26
C ALA A 91 0.50 8.47 -8.78
N SER A 92 -0.28 9.13 -9.60
CA SER A 92 -0.96 10.39 -9.30
C SER A 92 -2.40 10.38 -9.85
N ARG A 93 -3.18 11.38 -9.47
CA ARG A 93 -4.55 11.54 -9.95
C ARG A 93 -4.70 12.87 -10.68
N GLY A 94 -5.26 12.82 -11.88
CA GLY A 94 -5.65 14.02 -12.62
C GLY A 94 -6.85 14.72 -12.01
N THR A 95 -7.10 15.96 -12.40
CA THR A 95 -8.29 16.73 -11.98
C THR A 95 -9.60 16.14 -12.51
N ASP A 96 -9.51 15.33 -13.54
CA ASP A 96 -10.58 14.53 -14.15
C ASP A 96 -10.77 13.16 -13.48
N ALA A 97 -10.09 12.93 -12.35
CA ALA A 97 -10.02 11.66 -11.63
C ALA A 97 -9.30 10.53 -12.40
N SER A 98 -8.56 10.82 -13.46
CA SER A 98 -7.71 9.84 -14.16
C SER A 98 -6.59 9.32 -13.27
N TRP A 99 -6.16 8.09 -13.52
CA TRP A 99 -4.96 7.52 -12.93
C TRP A 99 -3.79 7.76 -13.88
N ASN A 100 -2.72 8.36 -13.37
CA ASN A 100 -1.53 8.70 -14.15
C ASN A 100 -0.28 8.12 -13.51
N PRO A 101 0.72 7.71 -14.31
CA PRO A 101 2.04 7.40 -13.75
C PRO A 101 2.65 8.67 -13.13
N ALA A 102 3.36 8.48 -12.03
CA ALA A 102 4.19 9.51 -11.39
C ALA A 102 5.50 8.84 -10.98
N ASN A 103 6.31 8.51 -12.00
CA ASN A 103 7.42 7.57 -11.90
C ASN A 103 8.79 8.23 -12.02
N SER A 104 8.88 9.53 -12.27
CA SER A 104 10.20 10.18 -12.24
C SER A 104 10.74 10.22 -10.80
N PRO A 105 12.06 10.15 -10.60
CA PRO A 105 12.66 10.30 -9.28
C PRO A 105 12.17 11.53 -8.50
N ALA A 106 12.02 12.67 -9.15
CA ALA A 106 11.51 13.89 -8.53
C ALA A 106 10.05 13.77 -8.05
N GLU A 107 9.19 13.12 -8.83
CA GLU A 107 7.79 12.86 -8.43
C GLU A 107 7.73 11.89 -7.25
N LEU A 108 8.59 10.86 -7.22
CA LEU A 108 8.66 9.92 -6.10
C LEU A 108 9.13 10.61 -4.81
N VAL A 109 10.15 11.46 -4.89
CA VAL A 109 10.61 12.28 -3.76
C VAL A 109 9.47 13.16 -3.23
N SER A 110 8.78 13.88 -4.12
CA SER A 110 7.62 14.70 -3.74
C SER A 110 6.52 13.87 -3.08
N ALA A 111 6.20 12.70 -3.64
CA ALA A 111 5.16 11.82 -3.10
C ALA A 111 5.52 11.28 -1.71
N VAL A 112 6.80 10.99 -1.42
CA VAL A 112 7.27 10.61 -0.09
C VAL A 112 7.03 11.73 0.90
N HIS A 113 7.42 12.97 0.57
CA HIS A 113 7.16 14.13 1.43
C HIS A 113 5.66 14.42 1.64
N ASP A 114 4.84 14.20 0.63
CA ASP A 114 3.38 14.30 0.76
C ASP A 114 2.82 13.27 1.73
N ASN A 115 3.29 12.03 1.65
CA ASN A 115 2.90 10.98 2.59
C ASN A 115 3.31 11.32 4.04
N LEU A 116 4.55 11.76 4.27
CA LEU A 116 5.04 12.18 5.60
C LEU A 116 4.13 13.27 6.17
N ARG A 117 3.86 14.31 5.38
CA ARG A 117 3.03 15.46 5.80
C ARG A 117 1.58 15.05 6.09
N ASN A 118 0.96 14.26 5.21
CA ASN A 118 -0.45 13.93 5.31
C ASN A 118 -0.73 12.84 6.36
N LEU A 119 0.19 11.92 6.60
CA LEU A 119 0.14 10.98 7.72
C LEU A 119 0.58 11.62 9.05
N GLY A 120 1.34 12.72 9.01
CA GLY A 120 1.84 13.41 10.20
C GLY A 120 2.94 12.63 10.92
N VAL A 121 3.88 12.06 10.17
CA VAL A 121 5.01 11.28 10.69
C VAL A 121 6.32 11.80 10.11
N ASP A 122 7.42 11.62 10.83
CA ASP A 122 8.76 11.99 10.37
C ASP A 122 9.42 10.88 9.53
N VAL A 123 8.97 9.63 9.70
CA VAL A 123 9.50 8.47 8.99
C VAL A 123 8.35 7.58 8.54
N LEU A 124 8.30 7.21 7.26
CA LEU A 124 7.37 6.21 6.73
C LEU A 124 7.88 4.80 7.07
N GLN A 125 7.01 3.97 7.66
CA GLN A 125 7.41 2.62 8.10
C GLN A 125 7.68 1.70 6.90
N VAL A 126 6.79 1.67 5.92
CA VAL A 126 6.96 0.91 4.67
C VAL A 126 6.40 1.72 3.50
N VAL A 127 7.19 1.83 2.44
CA VAL A 127 6.78 2.47 1.19
C VAL A 127 6.87 1.47 0.05
N ASN A 128 5.76 1.17 -0.58
CA ASN A 128 5.70 0.36 -1.79
C ASN A 128 5.87 1.25 -3.03
N TYR A 129 6.88 0.95 -3.86
CA TYR A 129 6.88 1.46 -5.22
C TYR A 129 5.84 0.71 -6.03
N ARG A 130 4.83 1.42 -6.54
CA ARG A 130 3.85 0.86 -7.45
C ARG A 130 4.33 1.02 -8.88
N ALA A 131 4.80 -0.07 -9.47
CA ALA A 131 5.17 -0.10 -10.87
C ALA A 131 3.92 0.10 -11.76
N TRP A 132 4.11 0.82 -12.85
CA TRP A 132 3.05 1.03 -13.84
C TRP A 132 2.84 -0.25 -14.66
N GLY A 133 1.76 -0.28 -15.43
CA GLY A 133 1.42 -1.42 -16.25
C GLY A 133 -0.01 -1.33 -16.76
N THR A 134 -0.45 -2.30 -17.54
CA THR A 134 -1.80 -2.37 -18.08
C THR A 134 -2.72 -3.09 -17.09
N GLY A 135 -3.67 -2.36 -16.52
CA GLY A 135 -4.58 -2.91 -15.53
C GLY A 135 -3.83 -3.34 -14.25
N HIS A 136 -3.79 -4.64 -13.99
CA HIS A 136 -3.08 -5.24 -12.85
C HIS A 136 -1.83 -6.03 -13.26
N SER A 137 -1.40 -5.92 -14.52
CA SER A 137 -0.19 -6.56 -15.01
C SER A 137 0.95 -5.55 -15.12
N PRO A 138 2.17 -5.86 -14.65
CA PRO A 138 3.32 -4.99 -14.78
C PRO A 138 3.73 -4.85 -16.26
N ASP A 139 4.37 -3.73 -16.60
CA ASP A 139 4.83 -3.42 -17.96
C ASP A 139 6.22 -4.00 -18.30
N GLU A 140 6.86 -4.69 -17.36
CA GLU A 140 8.20 -5.27 -17.50
C GLU A 140 9.33 -4.25 -17.76
N LEU A 141 9.05 -2.95 -17.67
CA LEU A 141 10.07 -1.91 -17.80
C LEU A 141 11.01 -1.92 -16.59
N SER A 142 12.21 -1.39 -16.80
CA SER A 142 13.17 -1.22 -15.69
C SER A 142 12.61 -0.24 -14.65
N ILE A 143 12.76 -0.63 -13.39
CA ILE A 143 12.40 0.19 -12.22
C ILE A 143 13.64 0.69 -11.46
N GLU A 144 14.82 0.59 -12.07
CA GLU A 144 16.10 0.90 -11.43
C GLU A 144 16.15 2.34 -10.91
N ALA A 145 15.87 3.32 -11.77
CA ALA A 145 15.93 4.74 -11.40
C ALA A 145 14.93 5.07 -10.27
N GLN A 146 13.74 4.49 -10.33
CA GLN A 146 12.68 4.69 -9.35
C GLN A 146 13.06 4.09 -7.99
N PHE A 147 13.51 2.85 -8.00
CA PHE A 147 13.83 2.16 -6.76
C PHE A 147 15.12 2.70 -6.12
N THR A 148 16.09 3.14 -6.93
CA THR A 148 17.30 3.84 -6.46
C THR A 148 16.91 5.14 -5.73
N ALA A 149 16.03 5.96 -6.29
CA ALA A 149 15.59 7.19 -5.64
C ALA A 149 14.91 6.92 -4.28
N LEU A 150 14.14 5.85 -4.17
CA LEU A 150 13.53 5.46 -2.89
C LEU A 150 14.55 4.90 -1.90
N ALA A 151 15.56 4.16 -2.38
CA ALA A 151 16.66 3.68 -1.54
C ALA A 151 17.50 4.84 -0.98
N GLU A 152 17.70 5.90 -1.74
CA GLU A 152 18.35 7.12 -1.26
C GLU A 152 17.53 7.81 -0.15
N LEU A 153 16.20 7.88 -0.28
CA LEU A 153 15.32 8.42 0.76
C LEU A 153 15.31 7.52 2.01
N GLN A 154 15.46 6.21 1.85
CA GLN A 154 15.64 5.27 2.96
C GLN A 154 16.98 5.55 3.68
N GLN A 155 18.07 5.74 2.97
CA GLN A 155 19.37 6.11 3.56
C GLN A 155 19.34 7.46 4.29
N GLN A 156 18.50 8.40 3.83
CA GLN A 156 18.26 9.67 4.50
C GLN A 156 17.37 9.54 5.75
N GLY A 157 16.82 8.35 6.03
CA GLY A 157 15.99 8.09 7.19
C GLY A 157 14.52 8.51 7.05
N LEU A 158 14.07 8.89 5.85
CA LEU A 158 12.66 9.25 5.59
C LEU A 158 11.75 8.03 5.40
N ILE A 159 12.34 6.89 5.03
CA ILE A 159 11.67 5.60 4.84
C ILE A 159 12.43 4.55 5.65
N ARG A 160 11.71 3.72 6.40
CA ARG A 160 12.34 2.62 7.14
C ARG A 160 12.53 1.39 6.28
N HIS A 161 11.51 0.99 5.55
CA HIS A 161 11.53 -0.21 4.69
C HIS A 161 10.91 0.06 3.32
N LEU A 162 11.44 -0.62 2.32
CA LEU A 162 10.96 -0.56 0.95
C LEU A 162 10.18 -1.84 0.60
N GLY A 163 9.15 -1.67 -0.19
CA GLY A 163 8.37 -2.74 -0.78
C GLY A 163 8.02 -2.41 -2.23
N LEU A 164 7.29 -3.32 -2.85
CA LEU A 164 6.89 -3.21 -4.24
C LEU A 164 5.38 -3.46 -4.40
N SER A 165 4.80 -2.93 -5.46
CA SER A 165 3.41 -3.20 -5.83
C SER A 165 3.27 -3.27 -7.34
N ASN A 166 2.51 -4.25 -7.83
CA ASN A 166 2.27 -4.50 -9.24
C ASN A 166 3.57 -4.73 -10.02
N VAL A 167 4.38 -5.67 -9.57
CA VAL A 167 5.70 -5.99 -10.14
C VAL A 167 5.79 -7.43 -10.58
N SER A 168 6.64 -7.68 -11.59
CA SER A 168 7.04 -9.02 -12.00
C SER A 168 8.21 -9.55 -11.15
N ALA A 169 8.49 -10.85 -11.28
CA ALA A 169 9.67 -11.46 -10.66
C ALA A 169 10.99 -10.82 -11.12
N LYS A 170 11.06 -10.38 -12.39
CA LYS A 170 12.23 -9.67 -12.94
C LYS A 170 12.44 -8.33 -12.27
N GLN A 171 11.36 -7.56 -12.08
CA GLN A 171 11.40 -6.27 -11.39
C GLN A 171 11.72 -6.44 -9.90
N LEU A 172 11.22 -7.50 -9.25
CA LEU A 172 11.63 -7.85 -7.89
C LEU A 172 13.13 -8.10 -7.80
N ALA A 173 13.70 -8.93 -8.68
CA ALA A 173 15.14 -9.21 -8.71
C ALA A 173 15.97 -7.94 -8.95
N GLN A 174 15.51 -7.04 -9.81
CA GLN A 174 16.15 -5.75 -10.05
C GLN A 174 16.13 -4.88 -8.78
N ALA A 175 14.99 -4.77 -8.11
CA ALA A 175 14.88 -4.01 -6.86
C ALA A 175 15.81 -4.57 -5.77
N GLN A 176 15.86 -5.88 -5.61
CA GLN A 176 16.72 -6.57 -4.63
C GLN A 176 18.23 -6.37 -4.88
N SER A 177 18.63 -6.03 -6.11
CA SER A 177 20.02 -5.66 -6.38
C SER A 177 20.38 -4.25 -5.91
N ILE A 178 19.38 -3.44 -5.52
CA ILE A 178 19.53 -2.04 -5.09
C ILE A 178 19.36 -1.91 -3.58
N ALA A 179 18.27 -2.46 -3.02
CA ALA A 179 17.97 -2.43 -1.59
C ALA A 179 17.06 -3.59 -1.18
N ASP A 180 16.97 -3.85 0.13
CA ASP A 180 16.11 -4.89 0.69
C ASP A 180 14.63 -4.59 0.42
N VAL A 181 13.89 -5.62 0.00
CA VAL A 181 12.44 -5.57 -0.23
C VAL A 181 11.75 -6.38 0.86
N VAL A 182 10.88 -5.75 1.65
CA VAL A 182 10.21 -6.42 2.78
C VAL A 182 8.82 -6.95 2.43
N CYS A 183 8.18 -6.42 1.38
CA CYS A 183 6.89 -6.92 0.92
C CYS A 183 6.66 -6.66 -0.58
N VAL A 184 5.81 -7.50 -1.17
CA VAL A 184 5.28 -7.33 -2.53
C VAL A 184 3.77 -7.38 -2.47
N GLN A 185 3.11 -6.36 -3.03
CA GLN A 185 1.65 -6.27 -3.10
C GLN A 185 1.18 -6.35 -4.54
N ASN A 186 0.68 -7.51 -4.94
CA ASN A 186 0.17 -7.75 -6.27
C ASN A 186 -1.32 -8.17 -6.24
N HIS A 187 -1.96 -8.10 -7.39
CA HIS A 187 -3.32 -8.56 -7.56
C HIS A 187 -3.37 -10.10 -7.61
N TYR A 188 -3.87 -10.70 -6.54
CA TYR A 188 -3.99 -12.14 -6.43
C TYR A 188 -5.27 -12.53 -5.69
N ASN A 189 -6.06 -13.45 -6.26
CA ASN A 189 -7.28 -13.97 -5.65
C ASN A 189 -7.68 -15.30 -6.32
N LEU A 190 -8.82 -15.86 -5.95
CA LEU A 190 -9.31 -17.15 -6.49
C LEU A 190 -9.46 -17.17 -8.02
N ALA A 191 -9.70 -16.02 -8.66
CA ALA A 191 -9.87 -15.90 -10.11
C ALA A 191 -8.61 -15.46 -10.84
N HIS A 192 -7.62 -14.89 -10.14
CA HIS A 192 -6.36 -14.37 -10.68
C HIS A 192 -5.21 -14.98 -9.89
N ARG A 193 -4.55 -15.97 -10.48
CA ARG A 193 -3.53 -16.80 -9.82
C ARG A 193 -2.17 -16.78 -10.53
N ASP A 194 -1.95 -15.80 -11.40
CA ASP A 194 -0.76 -15.72 -12.25
C ASP A 194 0.53 -15.59 -11.42
N ASP A 195 0.43 -15.02 -10.20
CA ASP A 195 1.55 -14.78 -9.29
C ASP A 195 1.89 -15.96 -8.35
N GLU A 196 1.33 -17.16 -8.54
CA GLU A 196 1.59 -18.30 -7.62
C GLU A 196 3.08 -18.59 -7.46
N HIS A 197 3.83 -18.59 -8.55
CA HIS A 197 5.28 -18.81 -8.51
C HIS A 197 6.01 -17.70 -7.77
N LEU A 198 5.63 -16.44 -7.99
CA LEU A 198 6.20 -15.29 -7.29
C LEU A 198 5.91 -15.38 -5.78
N ILE A 199 4.66 -15.69 -5.40
CA ILE A 199 4.26 -15.85 -3.99
C ILE A 199 5.06 -16.97 -3.30
N ALA A 200 5.25 -18.10 -3.97
CA ALA A 200 6.05 -19.20 -3.44
C ALA A 200 7.52 -18.79 -3.24
N GLU A 201 8.08 -18.02 -4.15
CA GLU A 201 9.45 -17.51 -4.05
C GLU A 201 9.60 -16.48 -2.93
N LEU A 202 8.66 -15.53 -2.80
CA LEU A 202 8.61 -14.58 -1.70
C LEU A 202 8.57 -15.29 -0.35
N GLY A 203 7.77 -16.37 -0.24
CA GLY A 203 7.68 -17.19 0.97
C GLY A 203 9.01 -17.82 1.37
N LYS A 204 9.80 -18.32 0.41
CA LYS A 204 11.15 -18.88 0.68
C LYS A 204 12.12 -17.81 1.17
N GLN A 205 11.97 -16.58 0.70
CA GLN A 205 12.83 -15.46 1.06
C GLN A 205 12.37 -14.74 2.35
N GLY A 206 11.23 -15.12 2.93
CA GLY A 206 10.65 -14.43 4.09
C GLY A 206 10.09 -13.04 3.77
N ILE A 207 9.85 -12.74 2.49
CA ILE A 207 9.25 -11.50 2.03
C ILE A 207 7.73 -11.62 2.10
N ALA A 208 7.06 -10.61 2.63
CA ALA A 208 5.61 -10.61 2.76
C ALA A 208 4.94 -10.50 1.38
N SER A 209 4.03 -11.42 1.08
CA SER A 209 3.11 -11.29 -0.05
C SER A 209 1.79 -10.72 0.45
N VAL A 210 1.43 -9.53 -0.03
CA VAL A 210 0.17 -8.85 0.30
C VAL A 210 -0.73 -8.88 -0.93
N SER A 211 -1.92 -9.47 -0.79
CA SER A 211 -2.91 -9.44 -1.87
C SER A 211 -4.06 -8.49 -1.52
N TYR A 212 -4.61 -7.85 -2.53
CA TYR A 212 -5.82 -7.08 -2.40
C TYR A 212 -6.95 -7.76 -3.18
N THR A 213 -8.07 -7.92 -2.52
CA THR A 213 -9.28 -8.49 -3.12
C THR A 213 -10.24 -7.35 -3.45
N HIS A 214 -10.11 -6.76 -4.63
CA HIS A 214 -11.11 -5.83 -5.14
C HIS A 214 -12.21 -6.58 -5.89
N LEU A 215 -12.66 -7.69 -5.31
CA LEU A 215 -13.88 -8.35 -5.77
C LEU A 215 -15.05 -7.45 -5.34
N THR A 216 -15.37 -6.46 -6.15
CA THR A 216 -16.75 -6.05 -6.25
C THR A 216 -17.48 -7.24 -6.85
N LEU A 217 -18.05 -8.07 -5.99
CA LEU A 217 -19.13 -8.96 -6.45
C LEU A 217 -20.12 -8.02 -7.16
N PRO A 218 -20.42 -8.25 -8.46
CA PRO A 218 -21.50 -7.50 -9.08
C PRO A 218 -22.75 -7.83 -8.25
N THR A 219 -23.17 -6.88 -7.44
CA THR A 219 -24.51 -6.91 -6.85
C THR A 219 -25.48 -6.71 -8.00
N LYS A 220 -25.72 -7.76 -8.78
CA LYS A 220 -26.95 -7.85 -9.52
C LYS A 220 -28.04 -7.85 -8.46
N ARG A 221 -28.72 -6.71 -8.31
CA ARG A 221 -30.06 -6.71 -7.75
C ARG A 221 -30.86 -7.69 -8.62
N ILE A 222 -31.12 -8.87 -8.06
CA ILE A 222 -32.18 -9.72 -8.55
C ILE A 222 -33.43 -8.99 -8.07
N VAL A 223 -34.12 -8.36 -9.02
CA VAL A 223 -35.47 -7.84 -8.85
C VAL A 223 -36.39 -9.03 -9.01
#